data_fd7daccb84f9041396a35ad4eb79ec7f
#
_entry.id   fd7daccb84f9041396a35ad4eb79ec7f
#
_cell.length_a   1.000
_cell.length_b   1.000
_cell.length_c   1.000
_cell.angle_alpha   90.00
_cell.angle_beta   90.00
_cell.angle_gamma   90.00
#
_symmetry.space_group_name_H-M   'P 1'
#
loop_
_entity.id
_entity.type
_entity.pdbx_description
1 polymer ?
#
loop_
_entity_poly.entity_id
_entity_poly.type
_entity_poly.pdbx_seq_one_letter_code
_entity_poly.pdbx_strand_id
1 'polypeptide(L)'
;MENWIFYAGIAAFLIAMRDIFTKKFTNKYSAIEHLLYYYILCGFFIILFALYKSKVEGEKIRFIDIDDLWPYLVVTAVSAIIISPCQFLSLKDCDNPGKSKAIVNMNSVIAFVLAIFFIRGTKIEMKTLIGISMAALGVYLIM
;
A
#
# COMPACT_ATOMS: atom_id res chain seq x y z
N MET A 1 19.89 -15.27 -1.36
CA MET A 1 18.85 -14.53 -0.61
C MET A 1 17.75 -14.19 -1.60
N GLU A 2 16.50 -14.40 -1.25
CA GLU A 2 15.39 -14.09 -2.14
C GLU A 2 15.26 -12.57 -2.25
N ASN A 3 15.47 -12.02 -3.44
CA ASN A 3 15.49 -10.58 -3.69
C ASN A 3 14.20 -9.85 -3.24
N TRP A 4 13.08 -10.58 -3.15
CA TRP A 4 11.80 -10.01 -2.72
C TRP A 4 11.82 -9.48 -1.27
N ILE A 5 12.57 -10.14 -0.36
CA ILE A 5 12.71 -9.71 1.04
C ILE A 5 13.41 -8.35 1.11
N PHE A 6 14.44 -8.17 0.30
CA PHE A 6 15.17 -6.90 0.22
C PHE A 6 14.28 -5.77 -0.28
N TYR A 7 13.54 -6.00 -1.38
CA TYR A 7 12.60 -5.01 -1.91
C TYR A 7 11.47 -4.69 -0.91
N ALA A 8 10.94 -5.70 -0.24
CA ALA A 8 9.92 -5.51 0.79
C ALA A 8 10.44 -4.68 1.98
N GLY A 9 11.70 -4.90 2.40
CA GLY A 9 12.33 -4.13 3.47
C GLY A 9 12.50 -2.65 3.11
N ILE A 10 12.98 -2.35 1.89
CA ILE A 10 13.08 -0.98 1.40
C ILE A 10 11.70 -0.32 1.33
N ALA A 11 10.71 -1.02 0.76
CA ALA A 11 9.35 -0.50 0.66
C ALA A 11 8.76 -0.20 2.05
N ALA A 12 8.92 -1.09 3.02
CA ALA A 12 8.44 -0.90 4.38
C ALA A 12 9.05 0.35 5.04
N PHE A 13 10.36 0.54 4.89
CA PHE A 13 11.04 1.73 5.42
C PHE A 13 10.54 3.02 4.77
N LEU A 14 10.46 3.06 3.44
CA LEU A 14 10.00 4.25 2.71
C LEU A 14 8.52 4.56 2.98
N ILE A 15 7.67 3.53 3.13
CA ILE A 15 6.27 3.70 3.53
C ILE A 15 6.19 4.33 4.92
N ALA A 16 6.98 3.86 5.90
CA ALA A 16 7.00 4.43 7.24
C ALA A 16 7.41 5.91 7.22
N MET A 17 8.44 6.26 6.44
CA MET A 17 8.84 7.66 6.24
C MET A 17 7.73 8.50 5.65
N ARG A 18 7.10 8.02 4.56
CA ARG A 18 5.93 8.69 3.95
C ARG A 18 4.82 8.96 4.96
N ASP A 19 4.51 7.99 5.81
CA ASP A 19 3.41 8.11 6.78
C ASP A 19 3.72 9.14 7.87
N ILE A 20 4.98 9.25 8.31
CA ILE A 20 5.44 10.30 9.23
C ILE A 20 5.29 11.68 8.57
N PHE A 21 5.68 11.82 7.31
CA PHE A 21 5.49 13.07 6.57
C PHE A 21 4.00 13.39 6.37
N THR A 22 3.19 12.41 5.99
CA THR A 22 1.75 12.57 5.85
C THR A 22 1.13 13.07 7.16
N LYS A 23 1.49 12.48 8.30
CA LYS A 23 1.00 12.91 9.62
C LYS A 23 1.23 14.41 9.88
N LYS A 24 2.35 14.97 9.45
CA LYS A 24 2.63 16.42 9.58
C LYS A 24 1.64 17.29 8.80
N PHE A 25 1.10 16.78 7.70
CA PHE A 25 0.16 17.51 6.85
C PHE A 25 -1.29 17.33 7.26
N THR A 26 -1.63 16.31 8.07
CA THR A 26 -3.03 16.04 8.47
C THR A 26 -3.68 17.17 9.27
N ASN A 27 -2.88 18.01 9.93
CA ASN A 27 -3.37 19.18 10.66
C ASN A 27 -3.48 20.46 9.79
N LYS A 28 -2.89 20.44 8.58
CA LYS A 28 -2.86 21.61 7.68
C LYS A 28 -3.89 21.52 6.57
N TYR A 29 -4.15 20.32 6.07
CA TYR A 29 -4.96 20.09 4.89
C TYR A 29 -6.06 19.06 5.19
N SER A 30 -7.18 19.20 4.50
CA SER A 30 -8.20 18.17 4.47
C SER A 30 -7.70 16.90 3.75
N ALA A 31 -8.36 15.77 3.99
CA ALA A 31 -8.02 14.52 3.30
C ALA A 31 -8.09 14.67 1.77
N ILE A 32 -9.11 15.37 1.26
CA ILE A 32 -9.32 15.56 -0.17
C ILE A 32 -8.21 16.42 -0.77
N GLU A 33 -7.85 17.55 -0.15
CA GLU A 33 -6.77 18.42 -0.62
C GLU A 33 -5.44 17.67 -0.67
N HIS A 34 -5.09 16.99 0.42
CA HIS A 34 -3.83 16.22 0.48
C HIS A 34 -3.78 15.15 -0.60
N LEU A 35 -4.85 14.35 -0.75
CA LEU A 35 -4.89 13.25 -1.70
C LEU A 35 -4.91 13.73 -3.15
N LEU A 36 -5.58 14.84 -3.44
CA LEU A 36 -5.58 15.43 -4.78
C LEU A 36 -4.15 15.74 -5.25
N TYR A 37 -3.41 16.52 -4.45
CA TYR A 37 -2.03 16.86 -4.79
C TYR A 37 -1.12 15.62 -4.79
N TYR A 38 -1.30 14.72 -3.84
CA TYR A 38 -0.52 13.48 -3.76
C TYR A 38 -0.66 12.64 -5.05
N TYR A 39 -1.87 12.38 -5.50
CA TYR A 39 -2.08 11.55 -6.70
C TYR A 39 -1.66 12.25 -8.00
N ILE A 40 -1.87 13.56 -8.12
CA ILE A 40 -1.38 14.33 -9.28
C ILE A 40 0.15 14.23 -9.36
N LEU A 41 0.85 14.47 -8.26
CA LEU A 41 2.31 14.40 -8.23
C LEU A 41 2.82 12.97 -8.45
N CYS A 42 2.19 11.97 -7.85
CA CYS A 42 2.52 10.57 -8.10
C CYS A 42 2.38 10.21 -9.57
N GLY A 43 1.27 10.62 -10.21
CA GLY A 43 1.04 10.40 -11.64
C GLY A 43 2.12 11.06 -12.49
N PHE A 44 2.47 12.30 -12.18
CA PHE A 44 3.54 13.03 -12.87
C PHE A 44 4.90 12.30 -12.76
N PHE A 45 5.31 11.92 -11.55
CA PHE A 45 6.59 11.23 -11.36
C PHE A 45 6.61 9.84 -11.98
N ILE A 46 5.49 9.10 -11.97
CA ILE A 46 5.39 7.79 -12.63
C ILE A 46 5.55 7.95 -14.15
N ILE A 47 4.94 8.96 -14.76
CA ILE A 47 5.10 9.25 -16.19
C ILE A 47 6.56 9.58 -16.52
N LEU A 48 7.21 10.44 -15.73
CA LEU A 48 8.64 10.74 -15.92
C LEU A 48 9.51 9.50 -15.80
N PHE A 49 9.25 8.65 -14.82
CA PHE A 49 9.98 7.40 -14.62
C PHE A 49 9.76 6.42 -15.78
N ALA A 50 8.53 6.30 -16.27
CA ALA A 50 8.21 5.48 -17.43
C ALA A 50 8.93 5.98 -18.70
N LEU A 51 8.96 7.29 -18.94
CA LEU A 51 9.69 7.89 -20.05
C LEU A 51 11.20 7.64 -19.94
N TYR A 52 11.77 7.75 -18.73
CA TYR A 52 13.16 7.43 -18.48
C TYR A 52 13.46 5.96 -18.82
N LYS A 53 12.68 5.02 -18.30
CA LYS A 53 12.82 3.58 -18.57
C LYS A 53 12.73 3.28 -20.07
N SER A 54 11.77 3.87 -20.76
CA SER A 54 11.58 3.67 -22.19
C SER A 54 12.74 4.22 -23.01
N LYS A 55 13.24 5.43 -22.70
CA LYS A 55 14.30 6.08 -23.49
C LYS A 55 15.70 5.60 -23.16
N VAL A 56 16.00 5.35 -21.88
CA VAL A 56 17.37 5.03 -21.43
C VAL A 56 17.60 3.51 -21.37
N GLU A 57 16.62 2.76 -20.87
CA GLU A 57 16.75 1.31 -20.72
C GLU A 57 16.12 0.53 -21.90
N GLY A 58 15.44 1.22 -22.82
CA GLY A 58 14.80 0.59 -23.98
C GLY A 58 13.59 -0.27 -23.62
N GLU A 59 13.06 -0.12 -22.42
CA GLU A 59 11.91 -0.89 -21.95
C GLU A 59 10.64 -0.49 -22.72
N LYS A 60 9.97 -1.47 -23.34
CA LYS A 60 8.73 -1.22 -24.08
C LYS A 60 7.56 -1.14 -23.12
N ILE A 61 7.01 0.05 -22.94
CA ILE A 61 5.79 0.26 -22.19
C ILE A 61 4.60 -0.16 -23.05
N ARG A 62 3.86 -1.18 -22.57
CA ARG A 62 2.64 -1.64 -23.23
C ARG A 62 1.44 -0.92 -22.60
N PHE A 63 0.46 -0.60 -23.43
CA PHE A 63 -0.84 -0.19 -22.93
C PHE A 63 -1.58 -1.41 -22.35
N ILE A 64 -2.36 -1.18 -21.33
CA ILE A 64 -3.21 -2.21 -20.72
C ILE A 64 -4.31 -2.56 -21.71
N ASP A 65 -4.57 -3.84 -21.89
CA ASP A 65 -5.65 -4.32 -22.73
C ASP A 65 -7.00 -3.83 -22.19
N ILE A 66 -7.95 -3.58 -23.09
CA ILE A 66 -9.28 -3.02 -22.74
C ILE A 66 -10.02 -3.92 -21.74
N ASP A 67 -9.87 -5.24 -21.88
CA ASP A 67 -10.51 -6.21 -21.00
C ASP A 67 -9.97 -6.15 -19.55
N ASP A 68 -8.70 -5.79 -19.41
CA ASP A 68 -8.05 -5.62 -18.10
C ASP A 68 -8.28 -4.22 -17.50
N LEU A 69 -8.74 -3.26 -18.30
CA LEU A 69 -8.91 -1.86 -17.86
C LEU A 69 -9.98 -1.74 -16.77
N TRP A 70 -11.08 -2.51 -16.87
CA TRP A 70 -12.18 -2.45 -15.91
C TRP A 70 -11.77 -2.81 -14.47
N PRO A 71 -11.09 -3.95 -14.21
CA PRO A 71 -10.55 -4.25 -12.87
C PRO A 71 -9.64 -3.15 -12.34
N TYR A 72 -8.78 -2.56 -13.18
CA TYR A 72 -7.93 -1.44 -12.79
C TYR A 72 -8.72 -0.20 -12.39
N LEU A 73 -9.76 0.16 -13.14
CA LEU A 73 -10.64 1.29 -12.80
C LEU A 73 -11.33 1.08 -11.44
N VAL A 74 -11.85 -0.11 -11.18
CA VAL A 74 -12.49 -0.42 -9.90
C VAL A 74 -11.50 -0.34 -8.75
N VAL A 75 -10.33 -0.99 -8.87
CA VAL A 75 -9.31 -0.99 -7.82
C VAL A 75 -8.77 0.42 -7.55
N THR A 76 -8.51 1.20 -8.58
CA THR A 76 -8.02 2.58 -8.43
C THR A 76 -9.08 3.49 -7.83
N ALA A 77 -10.35 3.37 -8.24
CA ALA A 77 -11.45 4.15 -7.67
C ALA A 77 -11.64 3.83 -6.18
N VAL A 78 -11.69 2.55 -5.81
CA VAL A 78 -11.78 2.12 -4.40
C VAL A 78 -10.57 2.62 -3.59
N SER A 79 -9.37 2.52 -4.16
CA SER A 79 -8.15 2.99 -3.50
C SER A 79 -8.15 4.50 -3.27
N ALA A 80 -8.55 5.28 -4.27
CA ALA A 80 -8.53 6.74 -4.19
C ALA A 80 -9.66 7.30 -3.33
N ILE A 81 -10.88 6.73 -3.45
CA ILE A 81 -12.09 7.30 -2.83
C ILE A 81 -12.34 6.76 -1.42
N ILE A 82 -11.92 5.52 -1.12
CA ILE A 82 -12.20 4.86 0.15
C ILE A 82 -10.94 4.60 0.94
N ILE A 83 -9.99 3.82 0.40
CA ILE A 83 -8.84 3.34 1.18
C ILE A 83 -7.95 4.51 1.62
N SER A 84 -7.57 5.37 0.71
CA SER A 84 -6.63 6.46 1.02
C SER A 84 -7.21 7.53 1.95
N PRO A 85 -8.47 7.97 1.80
CA PRO A 85 -9.10 8.84 2.79
C PRO A 85 -9.20 8.20 4.18
N CYS A 86 -9.58 6.92 4.27
CA CYS A 86 -9.61 6.20 5.54
C CYS A 86 -8.22 6.13 6.21
N GLN A 87 -7.17 5.85 5.44
CA GLN A 87 -5.80 5.85 5.96
C GLN A 87 -5.38 7.25 6.44
N PHE A 88 -5.70 8.30 5.67
CA PHE A 88 -5.39 9.67 6.06
C PHE A 88 -6.10 10.07 7.36
N LEU A 89 -7.40 9.78 7.47
CA LEU A 89 -8.18 10.06 8.68
C LEU A 89 -7.67 9.25 9.88
N SER A 90 -7.35 7.99 9.69
CA SER A 90 -6.74 7.16 10.75
C SER A 90 -5.41 7.75 11.24
N LEU A 91 -4.57 8.27 10.34
CA LEU A 91 -3.35 8.98 10.73
C LEU A 91 -3.65 10.31 11.42
N LYS A 92 -4.70 11.03 10.99
CA LYS A 92 -5.11 12.30 11.58
C LYS A 92 -5.57 12.14 13.03
N ASP A 93 -6.43 11.18 13.27
CA ASP A 93 -7.10 11.01 14.58
C ASP A 93 -6.24 10.23 15.59
N CYS A 94 -5.25 9.47 15.12
CA CYS A 94 -4.36 8.71 16.00
C CYS A 94 -3.16 9.55 16.47
N ASP A 95 -2.88 9.57 17.77
CA ASP A 95 -1.74 10.29 18.35
C ASP A 95 -0.40 9.76 17.84
N ASN A 96 -0.30 8.44 17.68
CA ASN A 96 0.91 7.77 17.21
C ASN A 96 0.69 7.13 15.83
N PRO A 97 1.35 7.63 14.77
CA PRO A 97 1.21 7.07 13.42
C PRO A 97 1.57 5.57 13.35
N GLY A 98 2.44 5.10 14.25
CA GLY A 98 2.79 3.68 14.34
C GLY A 98 1.61 2.80 14.76
N LYS A 99 0.76 3.26 15.70
CA LYS A 99 -0.47 2.54 16.09
C LYS A 99 -1.44 2.44 14.92
N SER A 100 -1.73 3.57 14.27
CA SER A 100 -2.59 3.60 13.07
C SER A 100 -2.09 2.61 12.02
N LYS A 101 -0.80 2.61 11.74
CA LYS A 101 -0.21 1.71 10.75
C LYS A 101 -0.19 0.25 11.18
N ALA A 102 0.01 -0.05 12.44
CA ALA A 102 -0.08 -1.42 12.93
C ALA A 102 -1.48 -2.01 12.65
N ILE A 103 -2.54 -1.22 12.89
CA ILE A 103 -3.90 -1.65 12.58
C ILE A 103 -4.11 -1.80 11.07
N VAL A 104 -3.68 -0.84 10.26
CA VAL A 104 -3.78 -0.94 8.79
C VAL A 104 -3.02 -2.16 8.25
N ASN A 105 -1.89 -2.50 8.85
CA ASN A 105 -1.08 -3.66 8.45
C ASN A 105 -1.75 -5.02 8.77
N MET A 106 -2.89 -5.04 9.49
CA MET A 106 -3.76 -6.22 9.55
C MET A 106 -4.25 -6.66 8.17
N ASN A 107 -4.12 -5.79 7.14
CA ASN A 107 -4.40 -6.17 5.76
C ASN A 107 -3.58 -7.40 5.32
N SER A 108 -2.36 -7.58 5.82
CA SER A 108 -1.52 -8.74 5.52
C SER A 108 -2.13 -10.06 6.02
N VAL A 109 -2.74 -10.02 7.21
CA VAL A 109 -3.47 -11.17 7.79
C VAL A 109 -4.71 -11.48 6.94
N ILE A 110 -5.48 -10.45 6.62
CA ILE A 110 -6.68 -10.57 5.79
C ILE A 110 -6.31 -11.07 4.39
N ALA A 111 -5.27 -10.49 3.77
CA ALA A 111 -4.80 -10.90 2.46
C ALA A 111 -4.34 -12.37 2.44
N PHE A 112 -3.66 -12.84 3.49
CA PHE A 112 -3.27 -14.24 3.60
C PHE A 112 -4.50 -15.16 3.67
N VAL A 113 -5.49 -14.82 4.50
CA VAL A 113 -6.73 -15.60 4.62
C VAL A 113 -7.46 -15.62 3.26
N LEU A 114 -7.61 -14.46 2.62
CA LEU A 114 -8.26 -14.37 1.31
C LEU A 114 -7.49 -15.13 0.23
N ALA A 115 -6.15 -15.12 0.26
CA ALA A 115 -5.33 -15.86 -0.71
C ALA A 115 -5.60 -17.37 -0.65
N ILE A 116 -5.88 -17.93 0.53
CA ILE A 116 -6.22 -19.35 0.67
C ILE A 116 -7.50 -19.70 -0.10
N PHE A 117 -8.48 -18.80 -0.12
CA PHE A 117 -9.76 -19.02 -0.77
C PHE A 117 -9.75 -18.67 -2.27
N PHE A 118 -9.04 -17.62 -2.66
CA PHE A 118 -9.10 -17.07 -4.02
C PHE A 118 -7.94 -17.45 -4.92
N ILE A 119 -6.76 -17.81 -4.35
CA ILE A 119 -5.58 -18.15 -5.14
C ILE A 119 -5.32 -19.65 -5.05
N ARG A 120 -5.58 -20.36 -6.17
CA ARG A 120 -5.31 -21.80 -6.26
C ARG A 120 -3.82 -22.09 -6.10
N GLY A 121 -3.49 -23.06 -5.23
CA GLY A 121 -2.10 -23.48 -4.99
C GLY A 121 -1.36 -22.70 -3.90
N THR A 122 -2.02 -21.84 -3.15
CA THR A 122 -1.43 -21.19 -1.96
C THR A 122 -1.06 -22.26 -0.93
N LYS A 123 0.25 -22.39 -0.66
CA LYS A 123 0.75 -23.33 0.35
C LYS A 123 0.61 -22.71 1.75
N ILE A 124 -0.02 -23.46 2.63
CA ILE A 124 -0.14 -23.08 4.04
C ILE A 124 1.04 -23.68 4.80
N GLU A 125 2.02 -22.86 5.09
CA GLU A 125 3.16 -23.28 5.90
C GLU A 125 2.91 -22.91 7.37
N MET A 126 3.22 -23.84 8.29
CA MET A 126 3.08 -23.59 9.74
C MET A 126 3.86 -22.37 10.21
N LYS A 127 5.04 -22.12 9.64
CA LYS A 127 5.82 -20.91 9.95
C LYS A 127 5.06 -19.63 9.61
N THR A 128 4.39 -19.61 8.47
CA THR A 128 3.58 -18.47 8.03
C THR A 128 2.37 -18.27 8.93
N LEU A 129 1.67 -19.34 9.32
CA LEU A 129 0.56 -19.28 10.26
C LEU A 129 0.99 -18.71 11.62
N ILE A 130 2.09 -19.19 12.17
CA ILE A 130 2.63 -18.69 13.45
C ILE A 130 2.98 -17.21 13.33
N GLY A 131 3.71 -16.80 12.27
CA GLY A 131 4.08 -15.39 12.06
C GLY A 131 2.89 -14.46 11.96
N ILE A 132 1.85 -14.85 11.20
CA ILE A 132 0.61 -14.07 11.05
C ILE A 132 -0.17 -14.00 12.37
N SER A 133 -0.25 -15.10 13.11
CA SER A 133 -0.91 -15.12 14.42
C SER A 133 -0.20 -14.21 15.43
N MET A 134 1.13 -14.19 15.43
CA MET A 134 1.92 -13.28 16.26
C MET A 134 1.72 -11.83 15.86
N ALA A 135 1.64 -11.51 14.56
CA ALA A 135 1.37 -10.17 14.07
C ALA A 135 -0.02 -9.69 14.51
N ALA A 136 -1.04 -10.55 14.39
CA ALA A 136 -2.40 -10.25 14.85
C ALA A 136 -2.46 -9.99 16.36
N LEU A 137 -1.78 -10.83 17.15
CA LEU A 137 -1.69 -10.66 18.60
C LEU A 137 -0.97 -9.35 18.96
N GLY A 138 0.13 -9.03 18.27
CA GLY A 138 0.87 -7.78 18.47
C GLY A 138 0.00 -6.55 18.21
N VAL A 139 -0.83 -6.57 17.17
CA VAL A 139 -1.79 -5.48 16.90
C VAL A 139 -2.85 -5.39 17.99
N TYR A 140 -3.39 -6.52 18.44
CA TYR A 140 -4.37 -6.55 19.54
C TYR A 140 -3.83 -5.90 20.83
N LEU A 141 -2.54 -6.12 21.13
CA LEU A 141 -1.90 -5.54 22.33
C LEU A 141 -1.64 -4.02 22.22
N ILE A 142 -1.66 -3.46 21.01
CA ILE A 142 -1.46 -2.03 20.76
C ILE A 142 -2.79 -1.26 20.84
N MET A 143 -3.90 -1.92 20.58
CA MET A 143 -5.25 -1.36 20.66
C MET A 143 -5.68 -1.11 22.10
#